data_ee1450cdd319bf154730f3a28a3e2ad5
#
_entry.id   ee1450cdd319bf154730f3a28a3e2ad5
#
_cell.length_a   1.000
_cell.length_b   1.000
_cell.length_c   1.000
_cell.angle_alpha   90.00
_cell.angle_beta   90.00
_cell.angle_gamma   90.00
#
_symmetry.space_group_name_H-M   'P 1'
#
loop_
_entity.id
_entity.type
_entity.pdbx_description
1 polymer ?
#
loop_
_entity_poly.entity_id
_entity_poly.type
_entity_poly.pdbx_seq_one_letter_code
_entity_poly.pdbx_strand_id
1 'polypeptide(L)'
;MTPIKVLVNGVMGKMGQEVLKTLCAENDLVPFGGADILVKDDSMVLPDNSGSMPVSASLKEVISNADVVVDFSNADGALSVIRTASANKVNVVIGSTGLNDDQVKEAESLAQENQICIIIAPNFAVGAVLMTYVAGLVSRFFDYADLTEMHHEAKIDAPSGTALSIARSVINGKNGEFISPKAEKELVSGTRGGTLDGVSIHSVRMPGLVAHHELVFGANGQTLTVRHDSINRESFMPGVVLAVRRAIGHPGLIVGLDQIMGL
;
A
#
# COMPACT_ATOMS: atom_id res chain seq x y z
N MET A 1 11.06 -18.40 18.63
CA MET A 1 10.55 -18.70 17.26
C MET A 1 11.71 -18.59 16.30
N THR A 2 11.75 -19.40 15.26
CA THR A 2 12.75 -19.23 14.19
C THR A 2 12.44 -17.93 13.44
N PRO A 3 13.42 -17.05 13.20
CA PRO A 3 13.19 -15.82 12.44
C PRO A 3 12.67 -16.10 11.03
N ILE A 4 11.78 -15.25 10.53
CA ILE A 4 11.20 -15.34 9.19
C ILE A 4 12.24 -14.84 8.18
N LYS A 5 12.57 -15.65 7.20
CA LYS A 5 13.51 -15.32 6.12
C LYS A 5 12.81 -14.55 5.00
N VAL A 6 13.11 -13.28 4.90
CA VAL A 6 12.46 -12.37 3.95
C VAL A 6 13.39 -12.06 2.78
N LEU A 7 12.91 -12.32 1.56
CA LEU A 7 13.57 -11.91 0.32
C LEU A 7 12.90 -10.64 -0.20
N VAL A 8 13.70 -9.67 -0.63
CA VAL A 8 13.20 -8.40 -1.18
C VAL A 8 13.38 -8.36 -2.69
N ASN A 9 12.27 -8.31 -3.45
CA ASN A 9 12.29 -8.05 -4.89
C ASN A 9 12.14 -6.55 -5.16
N GLY A 10 12.93 -6.01 -6.10
CA GLY A 10 13.11 -4.57 -6.26
C GLY A 10 14.07 -3.98 -5.21
N VAL A 11 15.05 -4.77 -4.77
CA VAL A 11 15.96 -4.45 -3.66
C VAL A 11 16.81 -3.19 -3.88
N MET A 12 17.11 -2.81 -5.13
CA MET A 12 17.86 -1.59 -5.47
C MET A 12 16.98 -0.33 -5.45
N GLY A 13 15.65 -0.50 -5.44
CA GLY A 13 14.69 0.59 -5.42
C GLY A 13 14.58 1.26 -4.04
N LYS A 14 14.04 2.49 -4.01
CA LYS A 14 13.87 3.27 -2.77
C LYS A 14 13.01 2.54 -1.72
N MET A 15 11.96 1.81 -2.15
CA MET A 15 11.13 1.02 -1.24
C MET A 15 11.84 -0.24 -0.78
N GLY A 16 12.53 -0.96 -1.69
CA GLY A 16 13.30 -2.15 -1.33
C GLY A 16 14.38 -1.87 -0.29
N GLN A 17 15.08 -0.75 -0.42
CA GLN A 17 16.08 -0.31 0.58
C GLN A 17 15.43 0.00 1.93
N GLU A 18 14.25 0.61 1.97
CA GLU A 18 13.53 0.89 3.21
C GLU A 18 13.03 -0.41 3.88
N VAL A 19 12.56 -1.37 3.08
CA VAL A 19 12.21 -2.71 3.58
C VAL A 19 13.43 -3.38 4.20
N LEU A 20 14.59 -3.39 3.53
CA LEU A 20 15.82 -3.98 4.09
C LEU A 20 16.22 -3.35 5.42
N LYS A 21 16.22 -2.02 5.49
CA LYS A 21 16.52 -1.28 6.73
C LYS A 21 15.57 -1.69 7.87
N THR A 22 14.29 -1.84 7.55
CA THR A 22 13.28 -2.27 8.52
C THR A 22 13.51 -3.71 8.97
N LEU A 23 13.77 -4.63 8.03
CA LEU A 23 14.06 -6.03 8.38
C LEU A 23 15.27 -6.17 9.31
N CYS A 24 16.32 -5.36 9.12
CA CYS A 24 17.48 -5.35 10.02
C CYS A 24 17.14 -4.86 11.44
N ALA A 25 16.09 -4.05 11.60
CA ALA A 25 15.67 -3.53 12.89
C ALA A 25 14.71 -4.47 13.65
N GLU A 26 14.12 -5.45 12.98
CA GLU A 26 13.17 -6.40 13.58
C GLU A 26 13.88 -7.65 14.11
N ASN A 27 13.52 -8.12 15.31
CA ASN A 27 14.19 -9.27 15.92
C ASN A 27 13.75 -10.63 15.39
N ASP A 28 12.59 -10.69 14.76
CA ASP A 28 11.92 -11.91 14.26
C ASP A 28 11.92 -12.01 12.72
N LEU A 29 12.49 -11.05 12.03
CA LEU A 29 12.64 -11.01 10.57
C LEU A 29 14.12 -10.98 10.19
N VAL A 30 14.48 -11.70 9.13
CA VAL A 30 15.87 -11.74 8.65
C VAL A 30 15.93 -11.41 7.16
N PRO A 31 16.70 -10.40 6.74
CA PRO A 31 17.04 -10.20 5.34
C PRO A 31 17.75 -11.45 4.80
N PHE A 32 17.09 -12.19 3.93
CA PHE A 32 17.58 -13.48 3.45
C PHE A 32 18.21 -13.39 2.06
N GLY A 33 17.73 -12.48 1.23
CA GLY A 33 18.25 -12.25 -0.12
C GLY A 33 17.54 -11.10 -0.82
N GLY A 34 18.04 -10.71 -1.98
CA GLY A 34 17.47 -9.64 -2.79
C GLY A 34 17.49 -9.96 -4.28
N ALA A 35 16.46 -9.49 -4.99
CA ALA A 35 16.42 -9.55 -6.45
C ALA A 35 16.12 -8.16 -7.04
N ASP A 36 16.86 -7.79 -8.09
CA ASP A 36 16.60 -6.58 -8.86
C ASP A 36 17.40 -6.64 -10.18
N ILE A 37 16.79 -6.21 -11.28
CA ILE A 37 17.43 -6.17 -12.61
C ILE A 37 18.70 -5.30 -12.66
N LEU A 38 18.86 -4.39 -11.70
CA LEU A 38 20.02 -3.50 -11.59
C LEU A 38 21.18 -4.08 -10.77
N VAL A 39 20.99 -5.25 -10.17
CA VAL A 39 22.05 -5.95 -9.41
C VAL A 39 23.18 -6.36 -10.35
N LYS A 40 24.43 -6.10 -9.91
CA LYS A 40 25.65 -6.42 -10.65
C LYS A 40 26.58 -7.38 -9.90
N ASP A 41 26.43 -7.44 -8.58
CA ASP A 41 27.24 -8.24 -7.67
C ASP A 41 26.41 -9.42 -7.16
N ASP A 42 27.06 -10.46 -6.63
CA ASP A 42 26.40 -11.66 -6.10
C ASP A 42 25.98 -11.49 -4.62
N SER A 43 26.41 -10.41 -3.98
CA SER A 43 26.07 -10.11 -2.58
C SER A 43 25.94 -8.62 -2.33
N MET A 44 25.13 -8.28 -1.34
CA MET A 44 24.89 -6.91 -0.88
C MET A 44 25.12 -6.81 0.63
N VAL A 45 25.86 -5.79 1.06
CA VAL A 45 26.03 -5.47 2.49
C VAL A 45 24.71 -4.95 3.05
N LEU A 46 24.33 -5.44 4.22
CA LEU A 46 23.11 -5.00 4.90
C LEU A 46 23.22 -3.55 5.40
N PRO A 47 22.12 -2.80 5.44
CA PRO A 47 22.12 -1.39 5.83
C PRO A 47 22.69 -1.09 7.22
N ASP A 48 22.60 -2.05 8.14
CA ASP A 48 23.13 -1.95 9.53
C ASP A 48 24.58 -2.46 9.67
N ASN A 49 25.21 -2.87 8.58
CA ASN A 49 26.54 -3.51 8.54
C ASN A 49 26.67 -4.82 9.36
N SER A 50 25.55 -5.49 9.70
CA SER A 50 25.57 -6.77 10.43
C SER A 50 26.08 -7.94 9.61
N GLY A 51 26.19 -7.78 8.29
CA GLY A 51 26.62 -8.82 7.38
C GLY A 51 26.29 -8.51 5.93
N SER A 52 26.17 -9.55 5.13
CA SER A 52 25.76 -9.46 3.72
C SER A 52 24.75 -10.56 3.40
N MET A 53 23.95 -10.33 2.36
CA MET A 53 22.99 -11.29 1.83
C MET A 53 23.22 -11.54 0.35
N PRO A 54 22.84 -12.71 -0.19
CA PRO A 54 22.92 -12.97 -1.64
C PRO A 54 21.93 -12.06 -2.39
N VAL A 55 22.35 -11.59 -3.55
CA VAL A 55 21.51 -10.82 -4.47
C VAL A 55 21.72 -11.32 -5.90
N SER A 56 20.67 -11.20 -6.74
CA SER A 56 20.74 -11.55 -8.15
C SER A 56 19.82 -10.68 -9.00
N ALA A 57 20.12 -10.59 -10.29
CA ALA A 57 19.21 -10.00 -11.27
C ALA A 57 17.94 -10.84 -11.48
N SER A 58 17.93 -12.10 -11.07
CA SER A 58 16.81 -13.04 -11.20
C SER A 58 16.33 -13.55 -9.84
N LEU A 59 15.04 -13.32 -9.54
CA LEU A 59 14.41 -13.84 -8.34
C LEU A 59 14.57 -15.37 -8.19
N LYS A 60 14.53 -16.10 -9.31
CA LYS A 60 14.66 -17.57 -9.31
C LYS A 60 15.97 -18.09 -8.72
N GLU A 61 17.04 -17.30 -8.78
CA GLU A 61 18.37 -17.72 -8.31
C GLU A 61 18.53 -17.60 -6.79
N VAL A 62 17.74 -16.71 -6.15
CA VAL A 62 17.88 -16.40 -4.72
C VAL A 62 16.67 -16.79 -3.88
N ILE A 63 15.55 -17.24 -4.49
CA ILE A 63 14.30 -17.50 -3.77
C ILE A 63 14.33 -18.77 -2.91
N SER A 64 15.21 -19.70 -3.20
CA SER A 64 15.25 -21.00 -2.52
C SER A 64 15.44 -20.84 -1.01
N ASN A 65 14.57 -21.48 -0.23
CA ASN A 65 14.53 -21.44 1.25
C ASN A 65 14.15 -20.08 1.88
N ALA A 66 13.65 -19.13 1.12
CA ALA A 66 12.96 -17.97 1.69
C ALA A 66 11.58 -18.38 2.25
N ASP A 67 11.11 -17.71 3.29
CA ASP A 67 9.76 -17.91 3.84
C ASP A 67 8.74 -16.96 3.19
N VAL A 68 9.17 -15.73 2.86
CA VAL A 68 8.35 -14.68 2.27
C VAL A 68 9.14 -13.87 1.26
N VAL A 69 8.54 -13.57 0.10
CA VAL A 69 9.03 -12.53 -0.83
C VAL A 69 8.21 -11.26 -0.63
N VAL A 70 8.89 -10.14 -0.45
CA VAL A 70 8.27 -8.80 -0.45
C VAL A 70 8.61 -8.11 -1.77
N ASP A 71 7.60 -7.70 -2.54
CA ASP A 71 7.76 -7.05 -3.84
C ASP A 71 7.28 -5.60 -3.84
N PHE A 72 8.16 -4.69 -4.20
CA PHE A 72 7.88 -3.28 -4.49
C PHE A 72 8.45 -2.87 -5.85
N SER A 73 8.28 -3.70 -6.87
CA SER A 73 8.75 -3.42 -8.24
C SER A 73 7.72 -2.60 -9.04
N ASN A 74 6.95 -3.26 -9.88
CA ASN A 74 5.88 -2.67 -10.68
C ASN A 74 4.81 -3.73 -11.00
N ALA A 75 3.66 -3.32 -11.56
CA ALA A 75 2.53 -4.21 -11.84
C ALA A 75 2.90 -5.39 -12.76
N ASP A 76 3.67 -5.15 -13.81
CA ASP A 76 4.09 -6.20 -14.76
C ASP A 76 5.02 -7.22 -14.08
N GLY A 77 5.90 -6.76 -13.20
CA GLY A 77 6.78 -7.60 -12.41
C GLY A 77 6.05 -8.40 -11.34
N ALA A 78 5.04 -7.83 -10.70
CA ALA A 78 4.33 -8.43 -9.57
C ALA A 78 3.77 -9.82 -9.89
N LEU A 79 3.11 -9.98 -11.04
CA LEU A 79 2.57 -11.30 -11.45
C LEU A 79 3.68 -12.33 -11.69
N SER A 80 4.82 -11.91 -12.27
CA SER A 80 5.98 -12.78 -12.42
C SER A 80 6.56 -13.21 -11.08
N VAL A 81 6.59 -12.31 -10.09
CA VAL A 81 7.01 -12.62 -8.72
C VAL A 81 6.06 -13.62 -8.08
N ILE A 82 4.74 -13.40 -8.19
CA ILE A 82 3.70 -14.32 -7.68
C ILE A 82 3.90 -15.72 -8.27
N ARG A 83 4.01 -15.86 -9.59
CA ARG A 83 4.22 -17.15 -10.28
C ARG A 83 5.51 -17.84 -9.81
N THR A 84 6.60 -17.07 -9.71
CA THR A 84 7.90 -17.62 -9.29
C THR A 84 7.87 -18.08 -7.84
N ALA A 85 7.31 -17.30 -6.94
CA ALA A 85 7.20 -17.63 -5.53
C ALA A 85 6.27 -18.83 -5.30
N SER A 86 5.12 -18.87 -5.99
CA SER A 86 4.18 -20.01 -5.95
C SER A 86 4.86 -21.32 -6.37
N ALA A 87 5.60 -21.30 -7.45
CA ALA A 87 6.34 -22.50 -7.92
C ALA A 87 7.40 -22.99 -6.91
N ASN A 88 7.89 -22.10 -6.04
CA ASN A 88 8.84 -22.42 -4.98
C ASN A 88 8.19 -22.60 -3.60
N LYS A 89 6.87 -22.52 -3.49
CA LYS A 89 6.08 -22.60 -2.25
C LYS A 89 6.48 -21.54 -1.21
N VAL A 90 6.81 -20.34 -1.67
CA VAL A 90 7.19 -19.19 -0.86
C VAL A 90 6.01 -18.22 -0.79
N ASN A 91 5.70 -17.71 0.40
CA ASN A 91 4.66 -16.70 0.58
C ASN A 91 5.04 -15.37 -0.08
N VAL A 92 4.04 -14.54 -0.40
CA VAL A 92 4.26 -13.29 -1.16
C VAL A 92 3.54 -12.12 -0.52
N VAL A 93 4.21 -10.98 -0.45
CA VAL A 93 3.63 -9.68 -0.08
C VAL A 93 3.90 -8.71 -1.22
N ILE A 94 2.84 -8.27 -1.91
CA ILE A 94 2.88 -7.37 -3.05
C ILE A 94 2.49 -5.97 -2.64
N GLY A 95 3.42 -5.02 -2.78
CA GLY A 95 3.20 -3.58 -2.62
C GLY A 95 3.09 -2.84 -3.95
N SER A 96 3.28 -3.52 -5.07
CA SER A 96 3.08 -2.96 -6.40
C SER A 96 1.59 -2.79 -6.68
N THR A 97 1.21 -1.68 -7.30
CA THR A 97 -0.19 -1.40 -7.69
C THR A 97 -0.40 -1.67 -9.17
N GLY A 98 -1.65 -1.91 -9.59
CA GLY A 98 -2.03 -2.01 -11.00
C GLY A 98 -2.29 -3.43 -11.50
N LEU A 99 -2.32 -4.45 -10.63
CA LEU A 99 -2.84 -5.77 -11.00
C LEU A 99 -4.34 -5.63 -11.36
N ASN A 100 -4.73 -6.22 -12.49
CA ASN A 100 -6.13 -6.29 -12.89
C ASN A 100 -6.86 -7.49 -12.26
N ASP A 101 -8.19 -7.54 -12.43
CA ASP A 101 -9.03 -8.57 -11.80
C ASP A 101 -8.64 -9.99 -12.22
N ASP A 102 -8.22 -10.22 -13.47
CA ASP A 102 -7.82 -11.55 -13.93
C ASP A 102 -6.47 -11.97 -13.32
N GLN A 103 -5.55 -11.03 -13.14
CA GLN A 103 -4.29 -11.27 -12.43
C GLN A 103 -4.49 -11.55 -10.93
N VAL A 104 -5.47 -10.88 -10.31
CA VAL A 104 -5.87 -11.15 -8.92
C VAL A 104 -6.50 -12.55 -8.78
N LYS A 105 -7.36 -12.97 -9.72
CA LYS A 105 -7.92 -14.34 -9.75
C LYS A 105 -6.84 -15.40 -9.97
N GLU A 106 -5.85 -15.12 -10.83
CA GLU A 106 -4.73 -16.02 -11.01
C GLU A 106 -3.90 -16.15 -9.71
N ALA A 107 -3.67 -15.05 -9.02
CA ALA A 107 -2.99 -15.07 -7.72
C ALA A 107 -3.77 -15.90 -6.69
N GLU A 108 -5.10 -15.81 -6.66
CA GLU A 108 -5.95 -16.62 -5.80
C GLU A 108 -5.81 -18.11 -6.09
N SER A 109 -5.88 -18.51 -7.37
CA SER A 109 -5.68 -19.90 -7.77
C SER A 109 -4.33 -20.44 -7.38
N LEU A 110 -3.25 -19.65 -7.66
CA LEU A 110 -1.89 -20.01 -7.30
C LEU A 110 -1.70 -20.15 -5.78
N ALA A 111 -2.32 -19.28 -4.98
CA ALA A 111 -2.27 -19.36 -3.51
C ALA A 111 -2.90 -20.66 -3.00
N GLN A 112 -4.07 -21.04 -3.55
CA GLN A 112 -4.79 -22.26 -3.17
C GLN A 112 -4.05 -23.54 -3.63
N GLU A 113 -3.60 -23.59 -4.88
CA GLU A 113 -2.92 -24.75 -5.47
C GLU A 113 -1.59 -25.05 -4.75
N ASN A 114 -0.84 -24.02 -4.36
CA ASN A 114 0.47 -24.18 -3.76
C ASN A 114 0.46 -24.09 -2.22
N GLN A 115 -0.71 -23.86 -1.61
CA GLN A 115 -0.88 -23.73 -0.16
C GLN A 115 0.03 -22.67 0.46
N ILE A 116 0.15 -21.52 -0.22
CA ILE A 116 0.91 -20.34 0.22
C ILE A 116 -0.03 -19.17 0.50
N CYS A 117 0.47 -18.20 1.27
CA CYS A 117 -0.20 -16.91 1.43
C CYS A 117 0.28 -15.93 0.36
N ILE A 118 -0.66 -15.27 -0.32
CA ILE A 118 -0.39 -14.13 -1.19
C ILE A 118 -1.15 -12.93 -0.65
N ILE A 119 -0.43 -11.87 -0.30
CA ILE A 119 -0.99 -10.62 0.19
C ILE A 119 -0.76 -9.54 -0.89
N ILE A 120 -1.84 -8.93 -1.35
CA ILE A 120 -1.80 -7.81 -2.30
C ILE A 120 -2.39 -6.60 -1.59
N ALA A 121 -1.59 -5.59 -1.25
CA ALA A 121 -2.07 -4.39 -0.60
C ALA A 121 -1.68 -3.14 -1.39
N PRO A 122 -2.66 -2.35 -1.86
CA PRO A 122 -2.39 -1.12 -2.61
C PRO A 122 -1.83 -0.01 -1.73
N ASN A 123 -1.92 -0.17 -0.40
CA ASN A 123 -1.37 0.77 0.57
C ASN A 123 -0.97 0.04 1.86
N PHE A 124 0.27 0.26 2.29
CA PHE A 124 0.83 -0.27 3.54
C PHE A 124 0.92 0.78 4.66
N ALA A 125 0.53 2.03 4.42
CA ALA A 125 0.48 3.05 5.46
C ALA A 125 -0.71 2.78 6.39
N VAL A 126 -0.45 2.21 7.56
CA VAL A 126 -1.45 1.84 8.57
C VAL A 126 -2.41 3.00 8.87
N GLY A 127 -1.89 4.22 9.02
CA GLY A 127 -2.71 5.40 9.27
C GLY A 127 -3.66 5.75 8.11
N ALA A 128 -3.25 5.55 6.85
CA ALA A 128 -4.12 5.77 5.69
C ALA A 128 -5.23 4.71 5.61
N VAL A 129 -4.93 3.47 5.94
CA VAL A 129 -5.92 2.38 6.00
C VAL A 129 -6.94 2.66 7.11
N LEU A 130 -6.47 3.03 8.31
CA LEU A 130 -7.34 3.43 9.43
C LEU A 130 -8.19 4.66 9.08
N MET A 131 -7.61 5.67 8.44
CA MET A 131 -8.36 6.83 7.97
C MET A 131 -9.50 6.42 7.04
N THR A 132 -9.22 5.55 6.06
CA THR A 132 -10.23 5.05 5.11
C THR A 132 -11.36 4.31 5.83
N TYR A 133 -11.03 3.46 6.77
CA TYR A 133 -12.00 2.71 7.58
C TYR A 133 -12.87 3.62 8.45
N VAL A 134 -12.24 4.49 9.25
CA VAL A 134 -12.95 5.44 10.11
C VAL A 134 -13.82 6.39 9.30
N ALA A 135 -13.34 6.88 8.16
CA ALA A 135 -14.10 7.74 7.27
C ALA A 135 -15.40 7.08 6.80
N GLY A 136 -15.37 5.81 6.42
CA GLY A 136 -16.57 5.03 6.09
C GLY A 136 -17.55 4.88 7.26
N LEU A 137 -17.04 4.59 8.46
CA LEU A 137 -17.86 4.41 9.66
C LEU A 137 -18.64 5.68 10.05
N VAL A 138 -18.00 6.85 9.97
CA VAL A 138 -18.59 8.10 10.44
C VAL A 138 -19.45 8.80 9.38
N SER A 139 -19.28 8.47 8.11
CA SER A 139 -19.92 9.14 6.96
C SER A 139 -21.44 9.25 7.08
N ARG A 140 -22.11 8.21 7.61
CA ARG A 140 -23.59 8.17 7.78
C ARG A 140 -24.16 9.24 8.72
N PHE A 141 -23.33 9.88 9.53
CA PHE A 141 -23.76 10.87 10.52
C PHE A 141 -23.62 12.31 10.03
N PHE A 142 -23.07 12.53 8.82
CA PHE A 142 -22.78 13.84 8.27
C PHE A 142 -23.43 14.05 6.91
N ASP A 143 -23.77 15.30 6.58
CA ASP A 143 -24.44 15.64 5.32
C ASP A 143 -23.48 16.12 4.24
N TYR A 144 -22.30 16.58 4.61
CA TYR A 144 -21.27 17.13 3.73
C TYR A 144 -19.94 16.41 3.95
N ALA A 145 -19.20 16.19 2.88
CA ALA A 145 -17.83 15.65 2.91
C ALA A 145 -16.96 16.36 1.88
N ASP A 146 -15.79 16.81 2.31
CA ASP A 146 -14.80 17.50 1.48
C ASP A 146 -13.42 16.89 1.75
N LEU A 147 -12.77 16.35 0.70
CA LEU A 147 -11.50 15.65 0.77
C LEU A 147 -10.42 16.45 0.07
N THR A 148 -9.36 16.80 0.78
CA THR A 148 -8.15 17.37 0.21
C THR A 148 -7.01 16.34 0.27
N GLU A 149 -6.41 16.04 -0.89
CA GLU A 149 -5.20 15.23 -0.98
C GLU A 149 -4.02 16.05 -1.50
N MET A 150 -2.84 15.81 -0.93
CA MET A 150 -1.67 16.64 -1.21
C MET A 150 -0.46 15.75 -1.45
N HIS A 151 0.23 15.93 -2.58
CA HIS A 151 1.41 15.17 -2.96
C HIS A 151 2.50 16.05 -3.57
N HIS A 152 3.67 15.47 -3.75
CA HIS A 152 4.77 16.12 -4.46
C HIS A 152 4.39 16.42 -5.92
N GLU A 153 5.06 17.37 -6.52
CA GLU A 153 4.78 17.91 -7.86
C GLU A 153 4.90 16.88 -8.99
N ALA A 154 5.73 15.85 -8.79
CA ALA A 154 5.96 14.81 -9.80
C ALA A 154 4.89 13.68 -9.79
N LYS A 155 3.85 13.76 -8.94
CA LYS A 155 2.76 12.78 -8.96
C LYS A 155 1.85 13.03 -10.16
N ILE A 156 1.72 11.99 -11.01
CA ILE A 156 1.05 12.11 -12.32
C ILE A 156 -0.46 12.00 -12.28
N ASP A 157 -1.01 11.23 -11.34
CA ASP A 157 -2.46 11.04 -11.16
C ASP A 157 -3.05 12.09 -10.20
N ALA A 158 -4.25 12.55 -10.48
CA ALA A 158 -5.08 13.40 -9.63
C ALA A 158 -6.57 13.08 -9.88
N PRO A 159 -7.33 12.72 -8.82
CA PRO A 159 -6.87 12.48 -7.46
C PRO A 159 -6.05 11.19 -7.33
N SER A 160 -5.34 11.05 -6.20
CA SER A 160 -4.56 9.85 -5.90
C SER A 160 -5.45 8.61 -5.70
N GLY A 161 -4.89 7.41 -5.93
CA GLY A 161 -5.60 6.16 -5.66
C GLY A 161 -6.11 6.04 -4.23
N THR A 162 -5.32 6.50 -3.24
CA THR A 162 -5.74 6.55 -1.83
C THR A 162 -6.90 7.52 -1.60
N ALA A 163 -6.88 8.70 -2.24
CA ALA A 163 -8.00 9.64 -2.15
C ALA A 163 -9.29 9.05 -2.73
N LEU A 164 -9.20 8.34 -3.86
CA LEU A 164 -10.35 7.62 -4.43
C LEU A 164 -10.86 6.50 -3.50
N SER A 165 -9.96 5.78 -2.83
CA SER A 165 -10.34 4.75 -1.86
C SER A 165 -11.06 5.34 -0.66
N ILE A 166 -10.56 6.47 -0.12
CA ILE A 166 -11.21 7.21 0.97
C ILE A 166 -12.60 7.70 0.53
N ALA A 167 -12.70 8.35 -0.63
CA ALA A 167 -13.97 8.87 -1.14
C ALA A 167 -15.00 7.74 -1.34
N ARG A 168 -14.59 6.60 -1.92
CA ARG A 168 -15.48 5.42 -2.08
C ARG A 168 -15.92 4.84 -0.75
N SER A 169 -15.02 4.75 0.25
CA SER A 169 -15.37 4.30 1.59
C SER A 169 -16.41 5.22 2.24
N VAL A 170 -16.25 6.54 2.10
CA VAL A 170 -17.20 7.55 2.57
C VAL A 170 -18.55 7.40 1.89
N ILE A 171 -18.58 7.24 0.57
CA ILE A 171 -19.81 7.06 -0.22
C ILE A 171 -20.54 5.77 0.19
N ASN A 172 -19.81 4.67 0.27
CA ASN A 172 -20.35 3.36 0.63
C ASN A 172 -20.89 3.32 2.08
N GLY A 173 -20.27 4.07 2.99
CA GLY A 173 -20.72 4.16 4.38
C GLY A 173 -21.91 5.11 4.60
N LYS A 174 -22.26 5.96 3.61
CA LYS A 174 -23.36 6.91 3.69
C LYS A 174 -24.70 6.23 3.39
N ASN A 175 -25.67 6.40 4.26
CA ASN A 175 -27.07 6.05 4.00
C ASN A 175 -27.77 7.22 3.28
N GLY A 176 -27.64 7.30 1.96
CA GLY A 176 -28.16 8.40 1.14
C GLY A 176 -27.06 9.17 0.41
N GLU A 177 -27.34 10.37 -0.04
CA GLU A 177 -26.43 11.21 -0.81
C GLU A 177 -25.78 12.30 0.07
N PHE A 178 -24.55 12.67 -0.25
CA PHE A 178 -23.94 13.88 0.30
C PHE A 178 -24.45 15.12 -0.41
N ILE A 179 -24.61 16.21 0.35
CA ILE A 179 -24.94 17.51 -0.19
C ILE A 179 -23.65 18.13 -0.74
N SER A 180 -23.64 18.41 -2.06
CA SER A 180 -22.53 19.13 -2.70
C SER A 180 -23.00 20.53 -3.09
N PRO A 181 -22.69 21.56 -2.28
CA PRO A 181 -23.12 22.93 -2.56
C PRO A 181 -22.47 23.44 -3.84
N LYS A 182 -23.28 23.99 -4.74
CA LYS A 182 -22.78 24.70 -5.92
C LYS A 182 -22.53 26.17 -5.57
N ALA A 183 -21.40 26.68 -6.03
CA ALA A 183 -21.15 28.12 -5.94
C ALA A 183 -22.13 28.87 -6.87
N GLU A 184 -22.86 29.85 -6.34
CA GLU A 184 -23.69 30.73 -7.17
C GLU A 184 -22.83 31.57 -8.11
N LYS A 185 -21.61 31.90 -7.69
CA LYS A 185 -20.64 32.66 -8.49
C LYS A 185 -19.24 32.07 -8.29
N GLU A 186 -18.73 31.42 -9.33
CA GLU A 186 -17.35 30.92 -9.38
C GLU A 186 -16.44 32.01 -10.00
N LEU A 187 -15.57 32.60 -9.17
CA LEU A 187 -14.68 33.68 -9.62
C LEU A 187 -13.43 33.17 -10.35
N VAL A 188 -13.00 31.96 -9.98
CA VAL A 188 -11.90 31.21 -10.63
C VAL A 188 -12.41 29.80 -10.88
N SER A 189 -12.40 29.37 -12.15
CA SER A 189 -12.89 28.03 -12.52
C SER A 189 -12.16 26.91 -11.81
N GLY A 190 -12.91 25.92 -11.32
CA GLY A 190 -12.38 24.73 -10.64
C GLY A 190 -12.07 24.92 -9.15
N THR A 191 -12.40 26.07 -8.54
CA THR A 191 -12.11 26.34 -7.13
C THR A 191 -12.87 25.41 -6.16
N ARG A 192 -13.97 24.78 -6.62
CA ARG A 192 -14.74 23.80 -5.86
C ARG A 192 -14.22 22.36 -6.01
N GLY A 193 -13.11 22.19 -6.73
CA GLY A 193 -12.52 20.87 -6.99
C GLY A 193 -13.37 19.98 -7.90
N GLY A 194 -13.06 18.70 -7.89
CA GLY A 194 -13.88 17.66 -8.54
C GLY A 194 -14.93 17.13 -7.56
N THR A 195 -15.95 16.44 -8.07
CA THR A 195 -16.99 15.81 -7.24
C THR A 195 -17.16 14.35 -7.62
N LEU A 196 -17.18 13.47 -6.62
CA LEU A 196 -17.52 12.06 -6.76
C LEU A 196 -18.70 11.76 -5.84
N ASP A 197 -19.88 11.48 -6.42
CA ASP A 197 -21.12 11.16 -5.69
C ASP A 197 -21.39 12.04 -4.47
N GLY A 198 -21.27 13.36 -4.65
CA GLY A 198 -21.50 14.38 -3.62
C GLY A 198 -20.30 14.69 -2.71
N VAL A 199 -19.23 13.89 -2.73
CA VAL A 199 -17.99 14.19 -2.03
C VAL A 199 -17.13 15.12 -2.90
N SER A 200 -16.77 16.29 -2.38
CA SER A 200 -15.82 17.20 -3.05
C SER A 200 -14.40 16.68 -2.88
N ILE A 201 -13.56 16.76 -3.93
CA ILE A 201 -12.17 16.31 -3.91
C ILE A 201 -11.27 17.40 -4.46
N HIS A 202 -10.24 17.74 -3.68
CA HIS A 202 -9.21 18.71 -4.05
C HIS A 202 -7.84 18.05 -4.09
N SER A 203 -7.05 18.32 -5.14
CA SER A 203 -5.70 17.77 -5.30
C SER A 203 -4.67 18.87 -5.29
N VAL A 204 -3.72 18.82 -4.35
CA VAL A 204 -2.58 19.75 -4.26
C VAL A 204 -1.32 19.06 -4.73
N ARG A 205 -0.52 19.74 -5.58
CA ARG A 205 0.78 19.29 -6.09
C ARG A 205 1.82 20.38 -5.88
N MET A 206 2.81 20.12 -4.99
CA MET A 206 3.89 21.05 -4.74
C MET A 206 5.10 20.39 -4.09
N PRO A 207 6.32 20.94 -4.24
CA PRO A 207 7.50 20.48 -3.51
C PRO A 207 7.29 20.53 -1.99
N GLY A 208 7.95 19.62 -1.27
CA GLY A 208 7.87 19.52 0.18
C GLY A 208 6.72 18.64 0.72
N LEU A 209 5.78 18.24 -0.13
CA LEU A 209 4.73 17.28 0.22
C LEU A 209 5.17 15.85 -0.15
N VAL A 210 4.69 14.88 0.61
CA VAL A 210 4.89 13.44 0.32
C VAL A 210 3.56 12.80 -0.05
N ALA A 211 2.70 12.52 0.93
CA ALA A 211 1.35 12.00 0.71
C ALA A 211 0.48 12.34 1.92
N HIS A 212 -0.47 13.23 1.74
CA HIS A 212 -1.31 13.74 2.81
C HIS A 212 -2.77 13.69 2.38
N HIS A 213 -3.66 13.37 3.31
CA HIS A 213 -5.09 13.32 3.09
C HIS A 213 -5.79 13.95 4.28
N GLU A 214 -6.68 14.91 4.02
CA GLU A 214 -7.53 15.55 5.00
C GLU A 214 -8.98 15.47 4.54
N LEU A 215 -9.82 14.85 5.34
CA LEU A 215 -11.25 14.71 5.09
C LEU A 215 -12.01 15.48 6.17
N VAL A 216 -12.83 16.42 5.75
CA VAL A 216 -13.69 17.22 6.61
C VAL A 216 -15.13 16.83 6.37
N PHE A 217 -15.79 16.35 7.40
CA PHE A 217 -17.22 16.15 7.43
C PHE A 217 -17.92 17.36 8.05
N GLY A 218 -19.09 17.73 7.51
CA GLY A 218 -19.89 18.84 8.00
C GLY A 218 -21.32 18.43 8.31
N ALA A 219 -21.87 18.99 9.38
CA ALA A 219 -23.28 18.97 9.74
C ALA A 219 -23.63 20.26 10.47
N ASN A 220 -24.94 20.49 10.78
CA ASN A 220 -25.38 21.71 11.47
C ASN A 220 -24.61 21.91 12.78
N GLY A 221 -23.88 23.04 12.86
CA GLY A 221 -23.17 23.48 14.07
C GLY A 221 -21.89 22.71 14.39
N GLN A 222 -21.41 21.79 13.51
CA GLN A 222 -20.19 20.99 13.77
C GLN A 222 -19.46 20.55 12.52
N THR A 223 -18.18 20.29 12.67
CA THR A 223 -17.33 19.58 11.71
C THR A 223 -16.55 18.48 12.40
N LEU A 224 -16.22 17.41 11.65
CA LEU A 224 -15.26 16.39 12.06
C LEU A 224 -14.18 16.31 11.02
N THR A 225 -12.92 16.43 11.43
CA THR A 225 -11.77 16.29 10.54
C THR A 225 -11.02 15.00 10.85
N VAL A 226 -10.73 14.23 9.81
CA VAL A 226 -9.84 13.05 9.86
C VAL A 226 -8.67 13.34 8.93
N ARG A 227 -7.44 13.26 9.45
CA ARG A 227 -6.23 13.58 8.69
C ARG A 227 -5.16 12.51 8.86
N HIS A 228 -4.47 12.20 7.78
CA HIS A 228 -3.30 11.35 7.75
C HIS A 228 -2.20 11.98 6.92
N ASP A 229 -0.99 12.01 7.47
CA ASP A 229 0.21 12.56 6.84
C ASP A 229 1.30 11.47 6.78
N SER A 230 1.65 11.01 5.57
CA SER A 230 2.89 10.26 5.34
C SER A 230 4.03 11.25 5.12
N ILE A 231 4.97 11.28 6.06
CA ILE A 231 6.08 12.24 6.06
C ILE A 231 7.26 11.71 5.21
N ASN A 232 7.45 10.38 5.24
CA ASN A 232 8.48 9.69 4.47
C ASN A 232 8.04 8.23 4.18
N ARG A 233 8.92 7.44 3.53
CA ARG A 233 8.61 6.03 3.17
C ARG A 233 8.56 5.08 4.36
N GLU A 234 9.13 5.44 5.49
CA GLU A 234 9.05 4.64 6.73
C GLU A 234 7.59 4.42 7.16
N SER A 235 6.67 5.34 6.78
CA SER A 235 5.23 5.21 7.07
C SER A 235 4.58 3.92 6.55
N PHE A 236 5.16 3.27 5.55
CA PHE A 236 4.67 2.02 4.99
C PHE A 236 5.19 0.78 5.74
N MET A 237 6.30 0.92 6.45
CA MET A 237 7.03 -0.22 7.02
C MET A 237 6.26 -0.98 8.09
N PRO A 238 5.52 -0.35 9.00
CA PRO A 238 4.67 -1.09 9.95
C PRO A 238 3.66 -2.02 9.27
N GLY A 239 3.06 -1.58 8.17
CA GLY A 239 2.14 -2.41 7.39
C GLY A 239 2.84 -3.55 6.65
N VAL A 240 4.04 -3.31 6.13
CA VAL A 240 4.85 -4.38 5.50
C VAL A 240 5.21 -5.46 6.52
N VAL A 241 5.66 -5.07 7.71
CA VAL A 241 5.98 -5.99 8.81
C VAL A 241 4.76 -6.81 9.23
N LEU A 242 3.59 -6.16 9.39
CA LEU A 242 2.32 -6.84 9.67
C LEU A 242 1.99 -7.87 8.58
N ALA A 243 2.13 -7.53 7.31
CA ALA A 243 1.85 -8.42 6.20
C ALA A 243 2.82 -9.61 6.15
N VAL A 244 4.13 -9.37 6.34
CA VAL A 244 5.13 -10.45 6.39
C VAL A 244 4.80 -11.44 7.51
N ARG A 245 4.50 -10.97 8.70
CA ARG A 245 4.12 -11.83 9.84
C ARG A 245 2.81 -12.58 9.55
N ARG A 246 1.84 -11.91 8.96
CA ARG A 246 0.54 -12.52 8.60
C ARG A 246 0.67 -13.59 7.53
N ALA A 247 1.61 -13.47 6.61
CA ALA A 247 1.82 -14.45 5.54
C ALA A 247 2.17 -15.84 6.07
N ILE A 248 2.75 -15.97 7.26
CA ILE A 248 3.16 -17.25 7.82
C ILE A 248 1.96 -18.01 8.40
N GLY A 249 1.71 -19.21 7.89
CA GLY A 249 0.67 -20.13 8.40
C GLY A 249 -0.77 -19.80 8.00
N HIS A 250 -0.97 -18.90 7.03
CA HIS A 250 -2.29 -18.50 6.57
C HIS A 250 -2.42 -18.58 5.05
N PRO A 251 -2.47 -19.79 4.46
CA PRO A 251 -2.55 -19.94 3.00
C PRO A 251 -3.84 -19.32 2.45
N GLY A 252 -3.73 -18.78 1.24
CA GLY A 252 -4.82 -18.11 0.52
C GLY A 252 -4.45 -16.70 0.08
N LEU A 253 -5.35 -16.04 -0.62
CA LEU A 253 -5.22 -14.65 -1.05
C LEU A 253 -5.82 -13.70 -0.02
N ILE A 254 -5.09 -12.65 0.32
CA ILE A 254 -5.56 -11.51 1.13
C ILE A 254 -5.39 -10.25 0.28
N VAL A 255 -6.47 -9.50 0.07
CA VAL A 255 -6.44 -8.23 -0.65
C VAL A 255 -6.79 -7.09 0.29
N GLY A 256 -5.83 -6.19 0.50
CA GLY A 256 -5.95 -5.06 1.42
C GLY A 256 -5.29 -5.31 2.78
N LEU A 257 -4.68 -4.27 3.33
CA LEU A 257 -4.08 -4.31 4.67
C LEU A 257 -5.16 -4.30 5.77
N ASP A 258 -6.34 -3.75 5.48
CA ASP A 258 -7.51 -3.72 6.37
C ASP A 258 -7.92 -5.12 6.83
N GLN A 259 -7.93 -6.11 5.93
CA GLN A 259 -8.22 -7.51 6.31
C GLN A 259 -7.19 -8.07 7.30
N ILE A 260 -5.92 -7.70 7.15
CA ILE A 260 -4.86 -8.11 8.07
C ILE A 260 -5.03 -7.47 9.44
N MET A 261 -5.52 -6.23 9.47
CA MET A 261 -5.78 -5.45 10.67
C MET A 261 -7.09 -5.86 11.37
N GLY A 262 -7.95 -6.66 10.73
CA GLY A 262 -9.25 -7.06 11.27
C GLY A 262 -10.31 -5.96 11.24
N LEU A 263 -10.28 -5.11 10.22
CA LEU A 263 -11.17 -3.95 10.03
C LEU A 263 -12.34 -4.28 9.12
#